data_fb2d21c68c05a37d3c8ff4c916a988e3
#
_entry.id   fb2d21c68c05a37d3c8ff4c916a988e3
#
_cell.length_a   1.000
_cell.length_b   1.000
_cell.length_c   1.000
_cell.angle_alpha   90.00
_cell.angle_beta   90.00
_cell.angle_gamma   90.00
#
_symmetry.space_group_name_H-M   'P 1'
#
loop_
_entity.id
_entity.type
_entity.pdbx_description
1 polymer ?
#
loop_
_entity_poly.entity_id
_entity_poly.type
_entity_poly.pdbx_seq_one_letter_code
_entity_poly.pdbx_strand_id
1 'polypeptide(L)'
;RQTQLAKNLIRNAVNLQKGEKVWINMTAYDPAMVTALVEETYAVGGYPFVVLSDPKIERKLMQGMTEEQAKIMAELDKAKMEKMDAYIAIRNAENIFESVDVPQDISAMYNRVYSQPVHMETRLPKTKWVVLRYPSPSMAQQAQMSTEAFEDFYFSVCNLDYNKMSKAMDPLKALMEKTDKVHLKGPGTDLTFSIKGIGAMKCDGEKNIPDGEIYTAPVRDSVNGIITYNTPSMVQGFKYENVSFTFENGKIVNATANDTDRINH
;
A
#
# COMPACT_ATOMS: atom_id res chain seq x y z
N ARG A 1 -19.40 -11.06 -3.79
CA ARG A 1 -18.02 -10.58 -3.90
C ARG A 1 -17.68 -9.60 -2.79
N GLN A 2 -18.40 -8.48 -2.67
CA GLN A 2 -18.19 -7.44 -1.64
C GLN A 2 -18.34 -8.00 -0.22
N THR A 3 -19.35 -8.80 0.04
CA THR A 3 -19.56 -9.44 1.35
C THR A 3 -18.36 -10.32 1.77
N GLN A 4 -17.78 -11.07 0.84
CA GLN A 4 -16.57 -11.88 1.14
C GLN A 4 -15.37 -11.00 1.41
N LEU A 5 -15.17 -9.94 0.62
CA LEU A 5 -14.10 -8.97 0.84
C LEU A 5 -14.27 -8.27 2.20
N ALA A 6 -15.49 -7.84 2.54
CA ALA A 6 -15.77 -7.24 3.86
C ALA A 6 -15.40 -8.20 5.01
N LYS A 7 -15.73 -9.49 4.90
CA LYS A 7 -15.34 -10.51 5.88
C LYS A 7 -13.82 -10.62 6.00
N ASN A 8 -13.11 -10.67 4.86
CA ASN A 8 -11.64 -10.72 4.88
C ASN A 8 -11.04 -9.48 5.54
N LEU A 9 -11.56 -8.28 5.23
CA LEU A 9 -11.06 -7.04 5.82
C LEU A 9 -11.33 -6.95 7.32
N ILE A 10 -12.55 -7.25 7.76
CA ILE A 10 -12.95 -7.11 9.16
C ILE A 10 -12.38 -8.24 10.03
N ARG A 11 -12.51 -9.51 9.59
CA ARG A 11 -12.13 -10.67 10.42
C ARG A 11 -10.67 -11.06 10.33
N ASN A 12 -10.04 -10.87 9.16
CA ASN A 12 -8.66 -11.29 8.96
C ASN A 12 -7.71 -10.08 8.97
N ALA A 13 -7.87 -9.10 8.04
CA ALA A 13 -6.90 -8.02 7.89
C ALA A 13 -6.77 -7.17 9.16
N VAL A 14 -7.89 -6.65 9.70
CA VAL A 14 -7.86 -5.88 10.95
C VAL A 14 -8.25 -6.71 12.18
N ASN A 15 -8.66 -7.97 12.01
CA ASN A 15 -9.05 -8.87 13.10
C ASN A 15 -9.87 -8.15 14.19
N LEU A 16 -10.99 -7.52 13.77
CA LEU A 16 -11.80 -6.66 14.62
C LEU A 16 -12.50 -7.47 15.71
N GLN A 17 -12.36 -7.06 16.95
CA GLN A 17 -12.98 -7.71 18.10
C GLN A 17 -14.24 -6.99 18.56
N LYS A 18 -15.06 -7.67 19.34
CA LYS A 18 -16.26 -7.09 19.95
C LYS A 18 -15.93 -5.85 20.78
N GLY A 19 -16.65 -4.77 20.56
CA GLY A 19 -16.46 -3.48 21.25
C GLY A 19 -15.38 -2.59 20.64
N GLU A 20 -14.61 -3.08 19.67
CA GLU A 20 -13.62 -2.27 18.97
C GLU A 20 -14.28 -1.34 17.94
N LYS A 21 -13.60 -0.23 17.70
CA LYS A 21 -14.02 0.84 16.80
C LYS A 21 -13.17 0.80 15.54
N VAL A 22 -13.83 0.81 14.38
CA VAL A 22 -13.16 0.86 13.09
C VAL A 22 -13.54 2.11 12.30
N TRP A 23 -12.52 2.85 11.86
CA TRP A 23 -12.71 3.93 10.90
C TRP A 23 -12.64 3.34 9.48
N ILE A 24 -13.77 3.38 8.79
CA ILE A 24 -13.92 2.97 7.39
C ILE A 24 -13.88 4.24 6.53
N ASN A 25 -12.86 4.39 5.70
CA ASN A 25 -12.72 5.50 4.77
C ASN A 25 -12.76 4.95 3.33
N MET A 26 -13.71 5.44 2.51
CA MET A 26 -13.79 5.04 1.11
C MET A 26 -13.88 6.27 0.20
N THR A 27 -12.96 6.35 -0.75
CA THR A 27 -12.91 7.38 -1.79
C THR A 27 -13.61 6.86 -3.05
N ALA A 28 -14.43 7.69 -3.72
CA ALA A 28 -15.28 7.32 -4.85
C ALA A 28 -16.07 6.02 -4.53
N TYR A 29 -16.90 6.10 -3.51
CA TYR A 29 -17.48 4.96 -2.82
C TYR A 29 -18.44 4.12 -3.67
N ASP A 30 -18.42 2.81 -3.40
CA ASP A 30 -19.44 1.84 -3.80
C ASP A 30 -20.35 1.57 -2.61
N PRO A 31 -21.66 1.93 -2.68
CA PRO A 31 -22.60 1.71 -1.58
C PRO A 31 -22.66 0.24 -1.11
N ALA A 32 -22.56 -0.72 -2.03
CA ALA A 32 -22.63 -2.14 -1.68
C ALA A 32 -21.41 -2.58 -0.85
N MET A 33 -20.23 -2.08 -1.17
CA MET A 33 -19.02 -2.37 -0.41
C MET A 33 -19.06 -1.75 0.99
N VAL A 34 -19.46 -0.48 1.09
CA VAL A 34 -19.58 0.22 2.38
C VAL A 34 -20.62 -0.45 3.27
N THR A 35 -21.80 -0.79 2.72
CA THR A 35 -22.85 -1.49 3.46
C THR A 35 -22.36 -2.85 3.98
N ALA A 36 -21.66 -3.63 3.15
CA ALA A 36 -21.13 -4.92 3.57
C ALA A 36 -20.10 -4.78 4.72
N LEU A 37 -19.27 -3.73 4.70
CA LEU A 37 -18.33 -3.46 5.80
C LEU A 37 -19.04 -3.08 7.11
N VAL A 38 -20.06 -2.26 7.03
CA VAL A 38 -20.87 -1.86 8.19
C VAL A 38 -21.60 -3.06 8.80
N GLU A 39 -22.25 -3.87 7.95
CA GLU A 39 -22.95 -5.09 8.38
C GLU A 39 -21.98 -6.09 9.05
N GLU A 40 -20.81 -6.32 8.43
CA GLU A 40 -19.82 -7.23 8.96
C GLU A 40 -19.18 -6.71 10.26
N THR A 41 -18.99 -5.40 10.39
CA THR A 41 -18.52 -4.77 11.64
C THR A 41 -19.51 -5.01 12.77
N TYR A 42 -20.81 -4.80 12.55
CA TYR A 42 -21.83 -5.09 13.55
C TYR A 42 -21.94 -6.59 13.85
N ALA A 43 -21.76 -7.45 12.83
CA ALA A 43 -21.81 -8.90 13.01
C ALA A 43 -20.73 -9.43 13.95
N VAL A 44 -19.54 -8.77 14.03
CA VAL A 44 -18.51 -9.10 15.01
C VAL A 44 -18.69 -8.33 16.34
N GLY A 45 -19.69 -7.46 16.44
CA GLY A 45 -19.96 -6.65 17.63
C GLY A 45 -19.07 -5.40 17.74
N GLY A 46 -18.48 -4.94 16.67
CA GLY A 46 -17.70 -3.71 16.59
C GLY A 46 -18.53 -2.46 16.30
N TYR A 47 -17.90 -1.30 16.29
CA TYR A 47 -18.53 0.00 16.03
C TYR A 47 -17.91 0.65 14.77
N PRO A 48 -18.66 0.74 13.65
CA PRO A 48 -18.19 1.38 12.42
C PRO A 48 -18.31 2.90 12.48
N PHE A 49 -17.26 3.60 12.04
CA PHE A 49 -17.24 5.04 11.80
C PHE A 49 -16.89 5.26 10.33
N VAL A 50 -17.86 5.70 9.54
CA VAL A 50 -17.72 5.79 8.07
C VAL A 50 -17.44 7.21 7.64
N VAL A 51 -16.47 7.36 6.74
CA VAL A 51 -16.19 8.59 6.01
C VAL A 51 -16.11 8.28 4.52
N LEU A 52 -16.88 9.03 3.74
CA LEU A 52 -16.92 8.89 2.29
C LEU A 52 -16.38 10.17 1.66
N SER A 53 -15.57 10.01 0.64
CA SER A 53 -14.98 11.15 -0.09
C SER A 53 -15.10 10.98 -1.60
N ASP A 54 -14.98 12.11 -2.30
CA ASP A 54 -14.97 12.18 -3.75
C ASP A 54 -13.66 12.79 -4.23
N PRO A 55 -12.94 12.16 -5.18
CA PRO A 55 -11.64 12.66 -5.65
C PRO A 55 -11.70 14.07 -6.23
N LYS A 56 -12.81 14.45 -6.88
CA LYS A 56 -12.99 15.79 -7.47
C LYS A 56 -13.15 16.85 -6.39
N ILE A 57 -13.86 16.49 -5.30
CA ILE A 57 -14.01 17.38 -4.13
C ILE A 57 -12.67 17.50 -3.40
N GLU A 58 -11.98 16.38 -3.15
CA GLU A 58 -10.65 16.38 -2.53
C GLU A 58 -9.66 17.25 -3.32
N ARG A 59 -9.63 17.10 -4.65
CA ARG A 59 -8.82 17.96 -5.52
C ARG A 59 -9.12 19.45 -5.32
N LYS A 60 -10.40 19.83 -5.26
CA LYS A 60 -10.79 21.24 -5.06
C LYS A 60 -10.39 21.77 -3.68
N LEU A 61 -10.57 20.95 -2.64
CA LEU A 61 -10.09 21.28 -1.30
C LEU A 61 -8.57 21.49 -1.28
N MET A 62 -7.82 20.58 -1.91
CA MET A 62 -6.36 20.68 -1.98
C MET A 62 -5.90 21.93 -2.76
N GLN A 63 -6.54 22.28 -3.85
CA GLN A 63 -6.17 23.48 -4.64
C GLN A 63 -6.26 24.80 -3.86
N GLY A 64 -7.16 24.88 -2.89
CA GLY A 64 -7.35 26.09 -2.06
C GLY A 64 -6.87 25.96 -0.61
N MET A 65 -6.23 24.83 -0.24
CA MET A 65 -5.91 24.52 1.14
C MET A 65 -4.83 25.44 1.70
N THR A 66 -5.11 26.00 2.87
CA THR A 66 -4.12 26.73 3.66
C THR A 66 -3.48 25.83 4.72
N GLU A 67 -2.29 26.22 5.20
CA GLU A 67 -1.63 25.47 6.28
C GLU A 67 -2.45 25.49 7.58
N GLU A 68 -3.14 26.60 7.88
CA GLU A 68 -4.04 26.70 9.02
C GLU A 68 -5.21 25.71 8.92
N GLN A 69 -5.85 25.61 7.75
CA GLN A 69 -6.92 24.64 7.51
C GLN A 69 -6.41 23.21 7.68
N ALA A 70 -5.24 22.90 7.12
CA ALA A 70 -4.63 21.57 7.24
C ALA A 70 -4.31 21.21 8.71
N LYS A 71 -3.87 22.16 9.53
CA LYS A 71 -3.64 21.98 10.98
C LYS A 71 -4.93 21.65 11.72
N ILE A 72 -6.01 22.39 11.47
CA ILE A 72 -7.30 22.15 12.10
C ILE A 72 -7.83 20.75 11.71
N MET A 73 -7.76 20.40 10.43
CA MET A 73 -8.15 19.07 9.97
C MET A 73 -7.31 17.95 10.64
N ALA A 74 -6.00 18.17 10.74
CA ALA A 74 -5.10 17.21 11.38
C ALA A 74 -5.42 17.02 12.87
N GLU A 75 -5.71 18.10 13.60
CA GLU A 75 -6.11 18.03 15.01
C GLU A 75 -7.39 17.21 15.22
N LEU A 76 -8.43 17.51 14.44
CA LEU A 76 -9.71 16.81 14.51
C LEU A 76 -9.58 15.32 14.15
N ASP A 77 -8.92 15.01 13.04
CA ASP A 77 -8.78 13.63 12.57
C ASP A 77 -7.79 12.82 13.41
N LYS A 78 -6.74 13.44 13.96
CA LYS A 78 -5.87 12.79 14.93
C LYS A 78 -6.62 12.41 16.19
N ALA A 79 -7.42 13.33 16.76
CA ALA A 79 -8.23 13.06 17.95
C ALA A 79 -9.26 11.93 17.70
N LYS A 80 -9.81 11.84 16.48
CA LYS A 80 -10.66 10.73 16.05
C LYS A 80 -9.85 9.44 15.93
N MET A 81 -8.69 9.48 15.23
CA MET A 81 -7.83 8.31 15.01
C MET A 81 -7.36 7.69 16.34
N GLU A 82 -7.03 8.51 17.32
CA GLU A 82 -6.62 8.05 18.66
C GLU A 82 -7.70 7.27 19.42
N LYS A 83 -8.96 7.41 19.01
CA LYS A 83 -10.08 6.64 19.58
C LYS A 83 -10.41 5.37 18.79
N MET A 84 -9.78 5.15 17.64
CA MET A 84 -10.03 3.98 16.80
C MET A 84 -9.07 2.85 17.14
N ASP A 85 -9.61 1.64 17.14
CA ASP A 85 -8.84 0.40 17.31
C ASP A 85 -8.37 -0.13 15.95
N ALA A 86 -9.13 0.19 14.89
CA ALA A 86 -8.84 -0.23 13.52
C ALA A 86 -9.13 0.86 12.48
N TYR A 87 -8.45 0.76 11.33
CA TYR A 87 -8.61 1.65 10.19
C TYR A 87 -8.66 0.87 8.88
N ILE A 88 -9.67 1.11 8.06
CA ILE A 88 -9.80 0.53 6.72
C ILE A 88 -9.91 1.67 5.72
N ALA A 89 -8.98 1.76 4.77
CA ALA A 89 -9.09 2.69 3.66
C ALA A 89 -9.23 1.95 2.32
N ILE A 90 -10.29 2.28 1.61
CA ILE A 90 -10.56 1.76 0.27
C ILE A 90 -10.49 2.93 -0.70
N ARG A 91 -9.53 2.86 -1.63
CA ARG A 91 -9.29 3.90 -2.61
C ARG A 91 -9.79 3.47 -3.97
N ASN A 92 -10.70 4.26 -4.50
CA ASN A 92 -11.19 4.11 -5.87
C ASN A 92 -10.92 5.40 -6.64
N ALA A 93 -10.71 5.32 -7.95
CA ALA A 93 -10.53 6.48 -8.83
C ALA A 93 -10.97 6.13 -10.25
N GLU A 94 -11.88 6.92 -10.80
CA GLU A 94 -12.24 6.85 -12.22
C GLU A 94 -11.11 7.38 -13.10
N ASN A 95 -10.41 8.40 -12.61
CA ASN A 95 -9.28 9.05 -13.28
C ASN A 95 -8.05 9.05 -12.35
N ILE A 96 -6.98 8.36 -12.74
CA ILE A 96 -5.72 8.31 -11.96
C ILE A 96 -4.97 9.65 -11.91
N PHE A 97 -5.29 10.56 -12.83
CA PHE A 97 -4.68 11.89 -12.94
C PHE A 97 -5.55 12.99 -12.32
N GLU A 98 -6.60 12.65 -11.56
CA GLU A 98 -7.56 13.64 -11.03
C GLU A 98 -6.89 14.76 -10.24
N SER A 99 -5.78 14.48 -9.54
CA SER A 99 -5.06 15.46 -8.71
C SER A 99 -3.75 15.96 -9.34
N VAL A 100 -3.53 15.76 -10.65
CA VAL A 100 -2.27 16.11 -11.33
C VAL A 100 -1.96 17.61 -11.29
N ASP A 101 -2.98 18.45 -11.23
CA ASP A 101 -2.90 19.92 -11.20
C ASP A 101 -2.98 20.53 -9.77
N VAL A 102 -2.92 19.69 -8.74
CA VAL A 102 -2.72 20.18 -7.38
C VAL A 102 -1.27 20.64 -7.24
N PRO A 103 -1.02 21.90 -6.78
CA PRO A 103 0.32 22.42 -6.63
C PRO A 103 1.19 21.51 -5.72
N GLN A 104 2.44 21.30 -6.12
CA GLN A 104 3.34 20.39 -5.42
C GLN A 104 3.67 20.88 -3.99
N ASP A 105 3.79 22.18 -3.79
CA ASP A 105 4.00 22.80 -2.48
C ASP A 105 2.81 22.58 -1.53
N ILE A 106 1.58 22.64 -2.04
CA ILE A 106 0.37 22.31 -1.27
C ILE A 106 0.37 20.82 -0.89
N SER A 107 0.70 19.94 -1.82
CA SER A 107 0.80 18.50 -1.55
C SER A 107 1.88 18.20 -0.50
N ALA A 108 3.04 18.84 -0.59
CA ALA A 108 4.13 18.72 0.38
C ALA A 108 3.74 19.27 1.77
N MET A 109 3.08 20.41 1.81
CA MET A 109 2.54 21.00 3.03
C MET A 109 1.51 20.07 3.69
N TYR A 110 0.55 19.56 2.93
CA TYR A 110 -0.47 18.62 3.42
C TYR A 110 0.15 17.34 3.99
N ASN A 111 1.13 16.77 3.30
CA ASN A 111 1.84 15.60 3.80
C ASN A 111 2.53 15.85 5.14
N ARG A 112 3.20 17.00 5.30
CA ARG A 112 3.89 17.37 6.54
C ARG A 112 2.91 17.67 7.67
N VAL A 113 1.85 18.43 7.39
CA VAL A 113 0.97 19.01 8.41
C VAL A 113 -0.17 18.07 8.79
N TYR A 114 -0.70 17.31 7.84
CA TYR A 114 -1.83 16.41 8.05
C TYR A 114 -1.42 14.92 8.05
N SER A 115 -0.79 14.44 6.97
CA SER A 115 -0.54 13.01 6.82
C SER A 115 0.45 12.49 7.87
N GLN A 116 1.48 13.27 8.18
CA GLN A 116 2.47 12.89 9.18
C GLN A 116 1.86 12.66 10.56
N PRO A 117 1.18 13.61 11.21
CA PRO A 117 0.64 13.42 12.55
C PRO A 117 -0.55 12.44 12.59
N VAL A 118 -1.42 12.42 11.59
CA VAL A 118 -2.62 11.59 11.61
C VAL A 118 -2.31 10.14 11.22
N HIS A 119 -1.58 9.95 10.12
CA HIS A 119 -1.35 8.61 9.59
C HIS A 119 -0.03 8.00 10.04
N MET A 120 1.11 8.70 9.90
CA MET A 120 2.42 8.11 10.18
C MET A 120 2.66 7.95 11.69
N GLU A 121 2.31 8.96 12.48
CA GLU A 121 2.57 8.96 13.92
C GLU A 121 1.42 8.38 14.76
N THR A 122 0.18 8.33 14.21
CA THR A 122 -0.97 7.83 14.96
C THR A 122 -1.51 6.52 14.38
N ARG A 123 -1.98 6.52 13.12
CA ARG A 123 -2.58 5.32 12.52
C ARG A 123 -1.61 4.14 12.47
N LEU A 124 -0.42 4.34 11.87
CA LEU A 124 0.52 3.23 11.66
C LEU A 124 0.95 2.53 12.95
N PRO A 125 1.36 3.23 14.02
CA PRO A 125 1.81 2.57 15.24
C PRO A 125 0.70 2.16 16.20
N LYS A 126 -0.50 2.78 16.14
CA LYS A 126 -1.52 2.64 17.18
C LYS A 126 -2.79 1.89 16.75
N THR A 127 -3.01 1.65 15.47
CA THR A 127 -4.21 0.95 14.98
C THR A 127 -3.86 -0.31 14.21
N LYS A 128 -4.77 -1.25 14.20
CA LYS A 128 -4.79 -2.31 13.19
C LYS A 128 -5.31 -1.68 11.90
N TRP A 129 -4.60 -1.81 10.79
CA TRP A 129 -5.02 -1.11 9.58
C TRP A 129 -4.84 -1.93 8.31
N VAL A 130 -5.73 -1.68 7.35
CA VAL A 130 -5.61 -2.20 5.99
C VAL A 130 -5.96 -1.11 4.98
N VAL A 131 -5.19 -1.06 3.91
CA VAL A 131 -5.40 -0.14 2.79
C VAL A 131 -5.44 -0.95 1.50
N LEU A 132 -6.46 -0.72 0.67
CA LEU A 132 -6.57 -1.37 -0.62
C LEU A 132 -7.11 -0.41 -1.68
N ARG A 133 -6.86 -0.73 -2.95
CA ARG A 133 -7.58 -0.13 -4.07
C ARG A 133 -8.86 -0.93 -4.31
N TYR A 134 -9.88 -0.28 -4.87
CA TYR A 134 -11.10 -0.93 -5.31
C TYR A 134 -11.14 -0.96 -6.84
N PRO A 135 -11.67 -2.02 -7.47
CA PRO A 135 -11.64 -2.13 -8.92
C PRO A 135 -12.40 -0.98 -9.55
N SER A 136 -11.81 -0.40 -10.58
CA SER A 136 -12.35 0.76 -11.29
C SER A 136 -12.13 0.64 -12.79
N PRO A 137 -12.90 1.37 -13.61
CA PRO A 137 -12.65 1.43 -15.05
C PRO A 137 -11.23 1.86 -15.40
N SER A 138 -10.63 2.77 -14.63
CA SER A 138 -9.25 3.20 -14.85
C SER A 138 -8.23 2.08 -14.62
N MET A 139 -8.44 1.22 -13.63
CA MET A 139 -7.59 0.05 -13.40
C MET A 139 -7.76 -1.00 -14.50
N ALA A 140 -8.98 -1.25 -14.95
CA ALA A 140 -9.26 -2.16 -16.06
C ALA A 140 -8.58 -1.68 -17.37
N GLN A 141 -8.63 -0.37 -17.67
CA GLN A 141 -7.93 0.22 -18.80
C GLN A 141 -6.41 0.04 -18.71
N GLN A 142 -5.82 0.29 -17.56
CA GLN A 142 -4.38 0.07 -17.34
C GLN A 142 -3.98 -1.41 -17.51
N ALA A 143 -4.85 -2.33 -17.07
CA ALA A 143 -4.67 -3.77 -17.26
C ALA A 143 -5.02 -4.27 -18.67
N GLN A 144 -5.52 -3.40 -19.57
CA GLN A 144 -5.99 -3.75 -20.90
C GLN A 144 -7.10 -4.82 -20.88
N MET A 145 -7.98 -4.72 -19.90
CA MET A 145 -9.10 -5.64 -19.68
C MET A 145 -10.44 -4.93 -19.76
N SER A 146 -11.52 -5.66 -20.01
CA SER A 146 -12.87 -5.13 -19.77
C SER A 146 -13.09 -4.91 -18.27
N THR A 147 -13.97 -3.98 -17.91
CA THR A 147 -14.27 -3.69 -16.48
C THR A 147 -14.72 -4.96 -15.74
N GLU A 148 -15.62 -5.74 -16.33
CA GLU A 148 -16.13 -6.97 -15.71
C GLU A 148 -15.04 -8.03 -15.53
N ALA A 149 -14.20 -8.26 -16.55
CA ALA A 149 -13.09 -9.22 -16.45
C ALA A 149 -12.05 -8.80 -15.42
N PHE A 150 -11.79 -7.49 -15.30
CA PHE A 150 -10.89 -6.98 -14.27
C PHE A 150 -11.48 -7.12 -12.87
N GLU A 151 -12.77 -6.84 -12.69
CA GLU A 151 -13.46 -7.06 -11.41
C GLU A 151 -13.42 -8.53 -11.00
N ASP A 152 -13.67 -9.46 -11.92
CA ASP A 152 -13.60 -10.89 -11.66
C ASP A 152 -12.20 -11.31 -11.19
N PHE A 153 -11.18 -10.84 -11.91
CA PHE A 153 -9.78 -11.05 -11.52
C PHE A 153 -9.49 -10.45 -10.14
N TYR A 154 -9.85 -9.18 -9.92
CA TYR A 154 -9.61 -8.47 -8.66
C TYR A 154 -10.22 -9.23 -7.47
N PHE A 155 -11.51 -9.56 -7.54
CA PHE A 155 -12.18 -10.27 -6.45
C PHE A 155 -11.68 -11.71 -6.27
N SER A 156 -11.23 -12.37 -7.32
CA SER A 156 -10.62 -13.70 -7.22
C SER A 156 -9.34 -13.67 -6.38
N VAL A 157 -8.54 -12.62 -6.51
CA VAL A 157 -7.29 -12.43 -5.76
C VAL A 157 -7.55 -11.89 -4.36
N CYS A 158 -8.40 -10.86 -4.22
CA CYS A 158 -8.67 -10.24 -2.92
C CYS A 158 -9.50 -11.12 -1.97
N ASN A 159 -10.23 -12.11 -2.51
CA ASN A 159 -11.05 -13.03 -1.73
C ASN A 159 -10.37 -14.38 -1.45
N LEU A 160 -9.05 -14.47 -1.63
CA LEU A 160 -8.29 -15.65 -1.23
C LEU A 160 -8.39 -15.92 0.27
N ASP A 161 -8.19 -17.17 0.66
CA ASP A 161 -8.05 -17.57 2.06
C ASP A 161 -6.65 -17.19 2.58
N TYR A 162 -6.53 -15.98 3.10
CA TYR A 162 -5.26 -15.45 3.62
C TYR A 162 -4.76 -16.21 4.84
N ASN A 163 -5.63 -16.83 5.63
CA ASN A 163 -5.20 -17.70 6.74
C ASN A 163 -4.49 -18.95 6.23
N LYS A 164 -5.00 -19.54 5.15
CA LYS A 164 -4.36 -20.70 4.49
C LYS A 164 -3.05 -20.28 3.83
N MET A 165 -3.04 -19.11 3.17
CA MET A 165 -1.83 -18.54 2.56
C MET A 165 -0.75 -18.29 3.61
N SER A 166 -1.09 -17.66 4.73
CA SER A 166 -0.16 -17.38 5.84
C SER A 166 0.54 -18.65 6.33
N LYS A 167 -0.21 -19.74 6.51
CA LYS A 167 0.38 -21.05 6.89
C LYS A 167 1.28 -21.63 5.79
N ALA A 168 0.91 -21.47 4.53
CA ALA A 168 1.73 -21.94 3.40
C ALA A 168 3.05 -21.15 3.26
N MET A 169 3.13 -19.95 3.78
CA MET A 169 4.35 -19.13 3.80
C MET A 169 5.37 -19.54 4.88
N ASP A 170 4.96 -20.23 5.93
CA ASP A 170 5.83 -20.55 7.07
C ASP A 170 7.12 -21.30 6.68
N PRO A 171 7.10 -22.31 5.79
CA PRO A 171 8.33 -23.00 5.38
C PRO A 171 9.34 -22.08 4.69
N LEU A 172 8.86 -21.17 3.81
CA LEU A 172 9.73 -20.22 3.12
C LEU A 172 10.29 -19.17 4.09
N LYS A 173 9.45 -18.65 4.99
CA LYS A 173 9.90 -17.75 6.06
C LYS A 173 11.01 -18.39 6.90
N ALA A 174 10.80 -19.63 7.34
CA ALA A 174 11.79 -20.37 8.15
C ALA A 174 13.10 -20.65 7.36
N LEU A 175 13.00 -20.86 6.04
CA LEU A 175 14.18 -20.98 5.18
C LEU A 175 14.95 -19.65 5.11
N MET A 176 14.26 -18.55 4.86
CA MET A 176 14.87 -17.21 4.78
C MET A 176 15.56 -16.84 6.10
N GLU A 177 14.94 -17.11 7.26
CA GLU A 177 15.50 -16.81 8.58
C GLU A 177 16.77 -17.60 8.91
N LYS A 178 16.96 -18.78 8.30
CA LYS A 178 18.18 -19.60 8.43
C LYS A 178 19.25 -19.26 7.41
N THR A 179 18.89 -18.51 6.35
CA THR A 179 19.78 -18.20 5.26
C THR A 179 20.72 -17.05 5.61
N ASP A 180 21.98 -17.21 5.28
CA ASP A 180 22.96 -16.12 5.34
C ASP A 180 23.09 -15.50 3.93
N LYS A 181 23.55 -16.28 2.95
CA LYS A 181 23.89 -15.76 1.63
C LYS A 181 22.79 -16.01 0.61
N VAL A 182 22.48 -14.97 -0.14
CA VAL A 182 21.56 -15.00 -1.28
C VAL A 182 22.33 -14.64 -2.53
N HIS A 183 22.06 -15.36 -3.61
CA HIS A 183 22.62 -15.09 -4.92
C HIS A 183 21.48 -15.03 -5.94
N LEU A 184 21.23 -13.85 -6.50
CA LEU A 184 20.24 -13.64 -7.56
C LEU A 184 20.92 -13.67 -8.91
N LYS A 185 20.44 -14.56 -9.79
CA LYS A 185 20.90 -14.68 -11.20
C LYS A 185 19.75 -14.55 -12.16
N GLY A 186 19.94 -13.77 -13.20
CA GLY A 186 18.97 -13.57 -14.28
C GLY A 186 19.60 -12.78 -15.43
N PRO A 187 18.86 -12.50 -16.51
CA PRO A 187 19.35 -11.64 -17.58
C PRO A 187 19.76 -10.26 -17.04
N GLY A 188 21.03 -9.89 -17.19
CA GLY A 188 21.58 -8.64 -16.68
C GLY A 188 21.70 -8.55 -15.15
N THR A 189 21.49 -9.65 -14.43
CA THR A 189 21.56 -9.66 -12.96
C THR A 189 22.47 -10.78 -12.46
N ASP A 190 23.45 -10.40 -11.66
CA ASP A 190 24.31 -11.29 -10.89
C ASP A 190 24.65 -10.56 -9.59
N LEU A 191 23.79 -10.74 -8.55
CA LEU A 191 23.82 -9.98 -7.30
C LEU A 191 23.94 -10.92 -6.11
N THR A 192 24.88 -10.67 -5.22
CA THR A 192 25.07 -11.43 -3.97
C THR A 192 24.91 -10.52 -2.77
N PHE A 193 24.34 -11.06 -1.70
CA PHE A 193 24.21 -10.35 -0.42
C PHE A 193 23.93 -11.33 0.74
N SER A 194 24.11 -10.85 1.97
CA SER A 194 23.69 -11.56 3.20
C SER A 194 22.33 -11.04 3.67
N ILE A 195 21.52 -11.95 4.22
CA ILE A 195 20.30 -11.63 4.96
C ILE A 195 20.36 -12.08 6.42
N LYS A 196 21.56 -12.43 6.90
CA LYS A 196 21.78 -12.98 8.23
C LYS A 196 21.32 -12.03 9.32
N GLY A 197 20.40 -12.51 10.15
CA GLY A 197 19.92 -11.78 11.32
C GLY A 197 18.90 -10.65 11.01
N ILE A 198 18.49 -10.47 9.74
CA ILE A 198 17.51 -9.43 9.37
C ILE A 198 16.07 -9.89 9.66
N GLY A 199 15.81 -11.18 9.59
CA GLY A 199 14.45 -11.71 9.70
C GLY A 199 13.67 -11.63 8.39
N ALA A 200 12.52 -12.30 8.35
CA ALA A 200 11.62 -12.32 7.21
C ALA A 200 10.18 -11.99 7.63
N MET A 201 9.52 -11.13 6.86
CA MET A 201 8.14 -10.69 7.13
C MET A 201 7.20 -11.30 6.10
N LYS A 202 6.09 -11.87 6.58
CA LYS A 202 4.99 -12.31 5.71
C LYS A 202 4.06 -11.13 5.46
N CYS A 203 3.65 -10.97 4.21
CA CYS A 203 2.57 -10.10 3.80
C CYS A 203 1.37 -11.00 3.44
N ASP A 204 0.55 -11.28 4.41
CA ASP A 204 -0.49 -12.30 4.37
C ASP A 204 -1.90 -11.73 4.54
N GLY A 205 -2.10 -10.50 4.04
CA GLY A 205 -3.40 -9.82 3.99
C GLY A 205 -3.72 -8.96 5.19
N GLU A 206 -2.75 -8.66 6.08
CA GLU A 206 -3.01 -7.80 7.24
C GLU A 206 -3.07 -6.31 6.85
N LYS A 207 -2.05 -5.77 6.20
CA LYS A 207 -1.93 -4.31 5.94
C LYS A 207 -2.37 -3.89 4.55
N ASN A 208 -2.23 -4.77 3.58
CA ASN A 208 -2.64 -4.56 2.20
C ASN A 208 -3.45 -5.75 1.70
N ILE A 209 -4.37 -5.51 0.77
CA ILE A 209 -5.10 -6.51 -0.01
C ILE A 209 -5.19 -5.99 -1.46
N PRO A 210 -4.84 -6.81 -2.48
CA PRO A 210 -4.29 -8.16 -2.39
C PRO A 210 -2.87 -8.19 -1.81
N ASP A 211 -2.47 -9.36 -1.34
CA ASP A 211 -1.20 -9.61 -0.70
C ASP A 211 -0.66 -11.00 -1.10
N GLY A 212 0.51 -11.42 -0.60
CA GLY A 212 1.04 -12.75 -0.88
C GLY A 212 2.55 -12.81 -1.09
N GLU A 213 3.32 -11.94 -0.43
CA GLU A 213 4.77 -11.95 -0.50
C GLU A 213 5.42 -12.24 0.86
N ILE A 214 6.67 -12.70 0.81
CA ILE A 214 7.56 -12.72 1.97
C ILE A 214 8.77 -11.88 1.62
N TYR A 215 9.06 -10.88 2.43
CA TYR A 215 10.18 -10.00 2.17
C TYR A 215 11.20 -9.98 3.31
N THR A 216 12.41 -9.61 2.96
CA THR A 216 13.50 -9.30 3.89
C THR A 216 14.33 -8.17 3.29
N ALA A 217 15.34 -7.73 4.01
CA ALA A 217 16.30 -6.76 3.49
C ALA A 217 17.74 -7.34 3.56
N PRO A 218 18.63 -6.93 2.67
CA PRO A 218 20.03 -7.33 2.77
C PRO A 218 20.72 -6.62 3.95
N VAL A 219 21.72 -7.29 4.52
CA VAL A 219 22.72 -6.62 5.34
C VAL A 219 23.40 -5.57 4.47
N ARG A 220 23.39 -4.31 4.90
CA ARG A 220 23.66 -3.15 4.06
C ARG A 220 24.95 -3.22 3.26
N ASP A 221 26.06 -3.55 3.91
CA ASP A 221 27.40 -3.57 3.34
C ASP A 221 27.76 -4.89 2.65
N SER A 222 26.85 -5.84 2.62
CA SER A 222 27.05 -7.16 2.00
C SER A 222 26.69 -7.23 0.52
N VAL A 223 26.02 -6.21 -0.02
CA VAL A 223 25.49 -6.23 -1.39
C VAL A 223 26.59 -5.98 -2.40
N ASN A 224 26.82 -6.94 -3.31
CA ASN A 224 27.82 -6.84 -4.37
C ASN A 224 27.29 -7.45 -5.67
N GLY A 225 27.62 -6.82 -6.80
CA GLY A 225 27.26 -7.27 -8.13
C GLY A 225 26.31 -6.33 -8.86
N ILE A 226 25.60 -6.85 -9.85
CA ILE A 226 24.72 -6.06 -10.73
C ILE A 226 23.28 -6.57 -10.66
N ILE A 227 22.34 -5.64 -10.72
CA ILE A 227 20.91 -5.93 -10.91
C ILE A 227 20.34 -5.04 -12.01
N THR A 228 19.58 -5.65 -12.92
CA THR A 228 18.89 -4.97 -14.02
C THR A 228 17.40 -5.25 -13.97
N TYR A 229 16.61 -4.21 -14.15
CA TYR A 229 15.14 -4.28 -14.15
C TYR A 229 14.62 -4.18 -15.58
N ASN A 230 13.72 -5.08 -15.94
CA ASN A 230 13.05 -5.13 -17.25
C ASN A 230 11.66 -4.49 -17.24
N THR A 231 11.22 -3.98 -16.10
CA THR A 231 9.94 -3.27 -15.94
C THR A 231 10.19 -1.76 -15.87
N PRO A 232 9.34 -0.95 -16.50
CA PRO A 232 9.46 0.50 -16.38
C PRO A 232 9.07 0.98 -14.97
N SER A 233 9.71 2.06 -14.52
CA SER A 233 9.42 2.72 -13.25
C SER A 233 9.07 4.19 -13.49
N MET A 234 7.95 4.64 -12.89
CA MET A 234 7.53 6.04 -12.95
C MET A 234 7.96 6.76 -11.67
N VAL A 235 8.87 7.71 -11.81
CA VAL A 235 9.35 8.50 -10.68
C VAL A 235 9.24 9.99 -11.02
N GLN A 236 8.51 10.76 -10.23
CA GLN A 236 8.30 12.20 -10.43
C GLN A 236 7.87 12.58 -11.86
N GLY A 237 6.95 11.79 -12.45
CA GLY A 237 6.42 12.02 -13.79
C GLY A 237 7.35 11.60 -14.95
N PHE A 238 8.55 11.05 -14.67
CA PHE A 238 9.45 10.53 -15.69
C PHE A 238 9.42 9.00 -15.71
N LYS A 239 9.43 8.41 -16.91
CA LYS A 239 9.46 6.96 -17.14
C LYS A 239 10.91 6.50 -17.30
N TYR A 240 11.41 5.77 -16.30
CA TYR A 240 12.68 5.07 -16.40
C TYR A 240 12.48 3.68 -16.99
N GLU A 241 13.39 3.28 -17.88
CA GLU A 241 13.43 1.96 -18.52
C GLU A 241 14.86 1.42 -18.51
N ASN A 242 15.01 0.09 -18.51
CA ASN A 242 16.31 -0.57 -18.51
C ASN A 242 17.23 -0.10 -17.36
N VAL A 243 16.64 0.09 -16.18
CA VAL A 243 17.40 0.52 -15.01
C VAL A 243 18.36 -0.58 -14.59
N SER A 244 19.65 -0.22 -14.42
CA SER A 244 20.66 -1.14 -13.92
C SER A 244 21.53 -0.46 -12.87
N PHE A 245 21.76 -1.19 -11.76
CA PHE A 245 22.63 -0.74 -10.68
C PHE A 245 23.76 -1.73 -10.45
N THR A 246 24.98 -1.20 -10.30
CA THR A 246 26.14 -1.97 -9.83
C THR A 246 26.42 -1.60 -8.38
N PHE A 247 26.55 -2.63 -7.54
CA PHE A 247 26.79 -2.48 -6.11
C PHE A 247 28.20 -2.96 -5.75
N GLU A 248 28.88 -2.19 -4.90
CA GLU A 248 30.09 -2.58 -4.19
C GLU A 248 29.95 -2.27 -2.71
N ASN A 249 30.04 -3.30 -1.87
CA ASN A 249 29.89 -3.18 -0.41
C ASN A 249 28.65 -2.35 0.01
N GLY A 250 27.51 -2.64 -0.62
CA GLY A 250 26.22 -2.01 -0.33
C GLY A 250 26.01 -0.60 -0.89
N LYS A 251 26.97 -0.07 -1.65
CA LYS A 251 26.85 1.23 -2.31
C LYS A 251 26.63 1.05 -3.80
N ILE A 252 25.73 1.84 -4.38
CA ILE A 252 25.61 1.94 -5.83
C ILE A 252 26.84 2.71 -6.34
N VAL A 253 27.66 2.05 -7.15
CA VAL A 253 28.86 2.65 -7.76
C VAL A 253 28.63 3.02 -9.22
N ASN A 254 27.61 2.44 -9.85
CA ASN A 254 27.19 2.78 -11.20
C ASN A 254 25.68 2.61 -11.32
N ALA A 255 25.00 3.59 -11.94
CA ALA A 255 23.58 3.54 -12.25
C ALA A 255 23.37 3.94 -13.71
N THR A 256 22.64 3.14 -14.46
CA THR A 256 22.28 3.41 -15.85
C THR A 256 20.78 3.22 -16.09
N ALA A 257 20.22 3.95 -17.06
CA ALA A 257 18.84 3.84 -17.50
C ALA A 257 18.72 4.37 -18.93
N ASN A 258 17.47 4.47 -19.44
CA ASN A 258 17.19 5.22 -20.68
C ASN A 258 17.61 6.71 -20.60
N ASP A 259 17.73 7.28 -19.40
CA ASP A 259 18.33 8.59 -19.14
C ASP A 259 19.30 8.43 -17.95
N THR A 260 20.57 8.18 -18.30
CA THR A 260 21.63 7.90 -17.31
C THR A 260 22.02 9.12 -16.49
N ASP A 261 21.99 10.31 -17.08
CA ASP A 261 22.34 11.53 -16.36
C ASP A 261 21.30 11.81 -15.28
N ARG A 262 20.01 11.68 -15.63
CA ARG A 262 18.91 11.92 -14.72
C ARG A 262 18.83 10.93 -13.55
N ILE A 263 19.15 9.64 -13.76
CA ILE A 263 19.10 8.65 -12.67
C ILE A 263 20.24 8.84 -11.66
N ASN A 264 21.29 9.59 -12.00
CA ASN A 264 22.43 9.89 -11.14
C ASN A 264 22.30 11.23 -10.40
N HIS A 265 21.25 12.01 -10.63
CA HIS A 265 20.89 13.22 -9.91
C HIS A 265 19.84 12.98 -8.84
#